data_ac7bfb92e63d40f5ddda0cfdb7ed5535
#
_entry.id   ac7bfb92e63d40f5ddda0cfdb7ed5535
#
_cell.length_a   1.000
_cell.length_b   1.000
_cell.length_c   1.000
_cell.angle_alpha   90.00
_cell.angle_beta   90.00
_cell.angle_gamma   90.00
#
_symmetry.space_group_name_H-M   'P 1'
#
loop_
_entity.id
_entity.type
_entity.pdbx_description
1 polymer ?
#
loop_
_entity_poly.entity_id
_entity_poly.type
_entity_poly.pdbx_seq_one_letter_code
_entity_poly.pdbx_strand_id
1 'polypeptide(L)'
;MSEAILAAGAVVWRPASDESDEVEVLLVHRPKYDDWSLPKGKREPGEHVLLTAIREVHEETSVRPVLGPRLRRVEYLVSGRPKQVDYWSALAAGDQAAASHEVDAVAWLPWPQERGRLSYLHDADVIASLRPRKTVPLILVRHASAGQKGSSPGDDLLRPLDAEGAADAVLLADLLSCFAPGARVISSAALRCIQTVRPYAAAFGGSVEAEAALAVPGRGGDISFDRTDQADRVRRLIRSLLAAAEPTVVCLHRENLPVALAAACSALGAPPAAADPGASLPKGAFYVVHVSAGELAGLERYEL
;
A
#
# COMPACT_ATOMS: atom_id res chain seq x y z
N MET A 1 -6.89 -22.10 22.79
CA MET A 1 -5.65 -21.85 22.02
C MET A 1 -5.23 -20.42 22.32
N SER A 2 -3.97 -20.15 22.64
CA SER A 2 -3.50 -18.78 22.90
C SER A 2 -3.54 -17.98 21.61
N GLU A 3 -4.02 -16.73 21.70
CA GLU A 3 -4.06 -15.80 20.57
C GLU A 3 -2.65 -15.58 19.98
N ALA A 4 -2.54 -15.54 18.67
CA ALA A 4 -1.27 -15.34 17.98
C ALA A 4 -0.71 -13.94 18.24
N ILE A 5 0.60 -13.85 18.42
CA ILE A 5 1.31 -12.55 18.45
C ILE A 5 1.44 -12.08 17.01
N LEU A 6 0.76 -10.98 16.68
CA LEU A 6 0.88 -10.35 15.37
C LEU A 6 2.05 -9.36 15.38
N ALA A 7 2.81 -9.36 14.30
CA ALA A 7 3.97 -8.50 14.11
C ALA A 7 4.11 -8.12 12.64
N ALA A 8 4.85 -7.05 12.38
CA ALA A 8 5.17 -6.61 11.03
C ALA A 8 6.56 -6.00 10.96
N GLY A 9 7.14 -6.03 9.77
CA GLY A 9 8.44 -5.45 9.49
C GLY A 9 8.69 -5.34 7.99
N ALA A 10 9.92 -4.99 7.62
CA ALA A 10 10.28 -4.89 6.22
C ALA A 10 11.70 -5.40 5.95
N VAL A 11 11.91 -5.89 4.74
CA VAL A 11 13.25 -6.00 4.16
C VAL A 11 13.56 -4.65 3.53
N VAL A 12 14.25 -3.81 4.31
CA VAL A 12 14.65 -2.47 3.87
C VAL A 12 15.89 -2.59 3.01
N TRP A 13 15.84 -2.01 1.83
CA TRP A 13 16.94 -2.06 0.88
C TRP A 13 17.19 -0.69 0.24
N ARG A 14 18.39 -0.53 -0.29
CA ARG A 14 18.81 0.65 -1.07
C ARG A 14 19.77 0.25 -2.17
N PRO A 15 19.94 1.04 -3.26
CA PRO A 15 21.11 0.92 -4.14
C PRO A 15 22.39 1.15 -3.33
N ALA A 16 23.45 0.40 -3.62
CA ALA A 16 24.75 0.57 -2.95
C ALA A 16 25.39 1.90 -3.32
N SER A 17 25.11 2.41 -4.52
CA SER A 17 25.42 3.78 -4.98
C SER A 17 24.44 4.17 -6.09
N ASP A 18 24.40 5.46 -6.44
CA ASP A 18 23.51 5.96 -7.51
C ASP A 18 23.82 5.39 -8.90
N GLU A 19 25.04 4.87 -9.10
CA GLU A 19 25.51 4.31 -10.37
C GLU A 19 25.60 2.78 -10.38
N SER A 20 25.22 2.10 -9.26
CA SER A 20 25.36 0.66 -9.09
C SER A 20 24.03 -0.05 -9.19
N ASP A 21 24.00 -1.19 -9.89
CA ASP A 21 22.91 -2.17 -9.81
C ASP A 21 22.98 -3.03 -8.53
N GLU A 22 24.06 -2.91 -7.76
CA GLU A 22 24.20 -3.61 -6.50
C GLU A 22 23.28 -3.01 -5.45
N VAL A 23 22.74 -3.86 -4.61
CA VAL A 23 21.75 -3.53 -3.59
C VAL A 23 22.27 -3.94 -2.22
N GLU A 24 22.02 -3.11 -1.23
CA GLU A 24 22.26 -3.39 0.17
C GLU A 24 20.93 -3.59 0.90
N VAL A 25 20.93 -4.49 1.88
CA VAL A 25 19.81 -4.78 2.79
C VAL A 25 20.19 -4.39 4.20
N LEU A 26 19.27 -3.76 4.91
CA LEU A 26 19.43 -3.33 6.30
C LEU A 26 19.11 -4.46 7.26
N LEU A 27 20.06 -4.78 8.14
CA LEU A 27 19.88 -5.66 9.27
C LEU A 27 20.07 -4.93 10.59
N VAL A 28 19.46 -5.44 11.63
CA VAL A 28 19.54 -4.94 13.01
C VAL A 28 20.16 -5.98 13.93
N HIS A 29 21.02 -5.54 14.87
CA HIS A 29 21.54 -6.37 15.94
C HIS A 29 20.79 -6.08 17.24
N ARG A 30 20.27 -7.15 17.88
CA ARG A 30 19.53 -7.02 19.13
C ARG A 30 20.34 -7.57 20.29
N PRO A 31 20.89 -6.72 21.18
CA PRO A 31 21.82 -7.12 22.22
C PRO A 31 21.20 -8.11 23.22
N LYS A 32 19.88 -8.00 23.46
CA LYS A 32 19.18 -8.90 24.37
C LYS A 32 19.26 -10.39 23.95
N TYR A 33 19.39 -10.65 22.65
CA TYR A 33 19.40 -11.98 22.06
C TYR A 33 20.74 -12.32 21.41
N ASP A 34 21.62 -11.33 21.29
CA ASP A 34 22.90 -11.40 20.56
C ASP A 34 22.68 -11.96 19.14
N ASP A 35 21.70 -11.38 18.43
CA ASP A 35 21.27 -11.85 17.11
C ASP A 35 21.15 -10.73 16.07
N TRP A 36 21.32 -11.11 14.80
CA TRP A 36 21.06 -10.27 13.64
C TRP A 36 19.77 -10.71 12.95
N SER A 37 18.88 -9.77 12.72
CA SER A 37 17.58 -10.04 12.12
C SER A 37 17.10 -8.89 11.22
N LEU A 38 15.99 -9.13 10.55
CA LEU A 38 15.24 -8.07 9.85
C LEU A 38 14.53 -7.15 10.86
N PRO A 39 14.45 -5.83 10.61
CA PRO A 39 13.71 -4.91 11.49
C PRO A 39 12.21 -5.26 11.50
N LYS A 40 11.65 -5.43 12.70
CA LYS A 40 10.25 -5.85 12.92
C LYS A 40 9.86 -5.80 14.37
N GLY A 41 8.61 -5.56 14.64
CA GLY A 41 8.10 -5.67 15.98
C GLY A 41 6.63 -5.99 16.09
N LYS A 42 6.07 -5.89 17.29
CA LYS A 42 4.71 -6.29 17.59
C LYS A 42 3.71 -5.22 17.17
N ARG A 43 2.59 -5.68 16.65
CA ARG A 43 1.44 -4.84 16.37
C ARG A 43 0.83 -4.34 17.69
N GLU A 44 0.58 -3.06 17.80
CA GLU A 44 -0.17 -2.47 18.89
C GLU A 44 -1.68 -2.72 18.78
N PRO A 45 -2.43 -2.68 19.89
CA PRO A 45 -3.88 -2.83 19.83
C PRO A 45 -4.53 -1.78 18.93
N GLY A 46 -5.32 -2.22 17.94
CA GLY A 46 -5.99 -1.32 16.99
C GLY A 46 -5.10 -0.76 15.88
N GLU A 47 -3.80 -1.02 15.91
CA GLU A 47 -2.88 -0.55 14.88
C GLU A 47 -3.06 -1.34 13.57
N HIS A 48 -3.03 -0.66 12.43
CA HIS A 48 -3.03 -1.34 11.13
C HIS A 48 -1.65 -1.92 10.82
N VAL A 49 -1.60 -3.11 10.23
CA VAL A 49 -0.35 -3.87 10.00
C VAL A 49 0.71 -3.09 9.17
N LEU A 50 0.28 -2.24 8.24
CA LEU A 50 1.18 -1.38 7.46
C LEU A 50 1.86 -0.32 8.35
N LEU A 51 1.11 0.28 9.27
CA LEU A 51 1.65 1.27 10.21
C LEU A 51 2.60 0.63 11.20
N THR A 52 2.30 -0.60 11.64
CA THR A 52 3.24 -1.40 12.45
C THR A 52 4.59 -1.57 11.72
N ALA A 53 4.56 -1.95 10.44
CA ALA A 53 5.80 -2.14 9.66
C ALA A 53 6.61 -0.85 9.54
N ILE A 54 5.96 0.29 9.25
CA ILE A 54 6.62 1.60 9.15
C ILE A 54 7.19 2.03 10.51
N ARG A 55 6.39 1.95 11.57
CA ARG A 55 6.78 2.35 12.93
C ARG A 55 7.98 1.54 13.42
N GLU A 56 7.91 0.22 13.36
CA GLU A 56 8.94 -0.67 13.88
C GLU A 56 10.27 -0.50 13.11
N VAL A 57 10.22 -0.41 11.78
CA VAL A 57 11.43 -0.11 11.00
C VAL A 57 12.02 1.22 11.42
N HIS A 58 11.20 2.26 11.58
CA HIS A 58 11.68 3.58 11.98
C HIS A 58 12.24 3.59 13.41
N GLU A 59 11.55 2.95 14.36
CA GLU A 59 11.98 2.85 15.76
C GLU A 59 13.29 2.09 15.91
N GLU A 60 13.46 0.97 15.21
CA GLU A 60 14.66 0.14 15.29
C GLU A 60 15.86 0.71 14.50
N THR A 61 15.63 1.51 13.45
CA THR A 61 16.69 1.87 12.49
C THR A 61 16.79 3.36 12.16
N SER A 62 15.85 4.19 12.60
CA SER A 62 15.68 5.60 12.20
C SER A 62 15.41 5.82 10.70
N VAL A 63 15.35 4.76 9.91
CA VAL A 63 15.02 4.85 8.48
C VAL A 63 13.50 4.98 8.28
N ARG A 64 13.10 5.86 7.37
CA ARG A 64 11.71 5.94 6.89
C ARG A 64 11.56 5.11 5.64
N PRO A 65 10.93 3.94 5.72
CA PRO A 65 10.78 3.07 4.57
C PRO A 65 9.58 3.49 3.71
N VAL A 66 9.70 3.32 2.39
CA VAL A 66 8.56 3.32 1.46
C VAL A 66 8.28 1.87 1.09
N LEU A 67 7.10 1.36 1.42
CA LEU A 67 6.74 -0.03 1.18
C LEU A 67 6.58 -0.31 -0.31
N GLY A 68 7.16 -1.40 -0.74
CA GLY A 68 6.95 -2.06 -2.03
C GLY A 68 6.08 -3.31 -1.87
N PRO A 69 6.23 -4.30 -2.76
CA PRO A 69 5.45 -5.53 -2.71
C PRO A 69 5.62 -6.31 -1.41
N ARG A 70 4.50 -6.90 -0.95
CA ARG A 70 4.49 -7.80 0.20
C ARG A 70 5.36 -9.02 -0.07
N LEU A 71 6.11 -9.41 0.94
CA LEU A 71 6.96 -10.58 0.94
C LEU A 71 6.29 -11.75 1.68
N ARG A 72 7.03 -12.80 1.86
CA ARG A 72 6.57 -13.99 2.57
C ARG A 72 6.27 -13.66 4.04
N ARG A 73 5.11 -14.09 4.53
CA ARG A 73 4.81 -14.15 5.97
C ARG A 73 5.61 -15.27 6.61
N VAL A 74 6.03 -15.03 7.83
CA VAL A 74 6.72 -16.03 8.68
C VAL A 74 5.88 -16.34 9.89
N GLU A 75 5.84 -17.64 10.27
CA GLU A 75 5.13 -18.12 11.44
C GLU A 75 6.07 -19.00 12.26
N TYR A 76 6.17 -18.72 13.56
CA TYR A 76 6.99 -19.48 14.49
C TYR A 76 6.46 -19.36 15.93
N LEU A 77 6.98 -20.20 16.84
CA LEU A 77 6.61 -20.18 18.24
C LEU A 77 7.56 -19.30 19.06
N VAL A 78 7.01 -18.42 19.88
CA VAL A 78 7.74 -17.66 20.90
C VAL A 78 7.16 -18.01 22.27
N SER A 79 7.94 -18.65 23.12
CA SER A 79 7.50 -19.11 24.45
C SER A 79 6.19 -19.92 24.38
N GLY A 80 6.06 -20.80 23.39
CA GLY A 80 4.89 -21.64 23.17
C GLY A 80 3.66 -20.94 22.55
N ARG A 81 3.75 -19.66 22.23
CA ARG A 81 2.69 -18.89 21.55
C ARG A 81 3.01 -18.71 20.07
N PRO A 82 2.04 -18.92 19.15
CA PRO A 82 2.24 -18.61 17.75
C PRO A 82 2.57 -17.12 17.57
N LYS A 83 3.58 -16.83 16.74
CA LYS A 83 3.89 -15.48 16.27
C LYS A 83 3.84 -15.48 14.75
N GLN A 84 3.09 -14.52 14.20
CA GLN A 84 3.00 -14.26 12.75
C GLN A 84 3.66 -12.92 12.47
N VAL A 85 4.56 -12.89 11.50
CA VAL A 85 5.24 -11.66 11.07
C VAL A 85 4.98 -11.45 9.57
N ASP A 86 4.35 -10.34 9.25
CA ASP A 86 4.18 -9.87 7.88
C ASP A 86 5.35 -8.99 7.46
N TYR A 87 5.87 -9.23 6.25
CA TYR A 87 6.99 -8.47 5.71
C TYR A 87 6.66 -7.86 4.35
N TRP A 88 7.25 -6.69 4.09
CA TRP A 88 7.26 -6.00 2.81
C TRP A 88 8.68 -5.77 2.33
N SER A 89 8.87 -5.74 1.02
CA SER A 89 10.01 -5.04 0.43
C SER A 89 9.88 -3.56 0.74
N ALA A 90 10.93 -2.88 1.13
CA ALA A 90 10.86 -1.44 1.40
C ALA A 90 12.11 -0.71 0.92
N LEU A 91 11.91 0.38 0.18
CA LEU A 91 12.98 1.26 -0.24
C LEU A 91 13.31 2.25 0.88
N ALA A 92 14.58 2.36 1.23
CA ALA A 92 15.04 3.40 2.15
C ALA A 92 14.93 4.78 1.48
N ALA A 93 14.25 5.72 2.13
CA ALA A 93 14.08 7.08 1.63
C ALA A 93 15.09 8.05 2.29
N GLY A 94 16.37 7.96 1.87
CA GLY A 94 17.36 9.02 2.12
C GLY A 94 17.93 9.18 3.54
N ASP A 95 17.44 8.44 4.53
CA ASP A 95 17.85 8.60 5.94
C ASP A 95 19.10 7.76 6.25
N GLN A 96 19.96 8.27 7.12
CA GLN A 96 21.05 7.47 7.69
C GLN A 96 20.48 6.52 8.74
N ALA A 97 20.76 5.22 8.57
CA ALA A 97 20.39 4.23 9.57
C ALA A 97 21.18 4.46 10.88
N ALA A 98 20.46 4.43 11.99
CA ALA A 98 21.02 4.59 13.33
C ALA A 98 20.39 3.58 14.30
N ALA A 99 21.17 3.12 15.26
CA ALA A 99 20.72 2.23 16.32
C ALA A 99 19.76 2.95 17.29
N SER A 100 18.93 2.18 17.97
CA SER A 100 17.91 2.63 18.93
C SER A 100 18.09 1.98 20.31
N HIS A 101 17.12 2.14 21.22
CA HIS A 101 17.18 1.52 22.55
C HIS A 101 17.10 -0.02 22.52
N GLU A 102 16.42 -0.61 21.53
CA GLU A 102 16.26 -2.07 21.40
C GLU A 102 17.30 -2.71 20.50
N VAL A 103 18.01 -1.89 19.70
CA VAL A 103 18.96 -2.29 18.67
C VAL A 103 20.26 -1.50 18.89
N ASP A 104 21.36 -2.17 19.19
CA ASP A 104 22.65 -1.52 19.45
C ASP A 104 23.51 -1.35 18.20
N ALA A 105 23.19 -2.06 17.11
CA ALA A 105 23.85 -1.90 15.82
C ALA A 105 22.90 -2.11 14.63
N VAL A 106 23.13 -1.33 13.59
CA VAL A 106 22.50 -1.48 12.28
C VAL A 106 23.56 -1.67 11.21
N ALA A 107 23.33 -2.49 10.22
CA ALA A 107 24.29 -2.75 9.16
C ALA A 107 23.62 -2.83 7.79
N TRP A 108 24.17 -2.11 6.82
CA TRP A 108 23.87 -2.30 5.42
C TRP A 108 24.81 -3.36 4.85
N LEU A 109 24.26 -4.45 4.33
CA LEU A 109 25.02 -5.57 3.79
C LEU A 109 24.67 -5.84 2.33
N PRO A 110 25.67 -6.15 1.49
CA PRO A 110 25.40 -6.45 0.07
C PRO A 110 24.42 -7.61 -0.09
N TRP A 111 23.41 -7.46 -0.91
CA TRP A 111 22.50 -8.54 -1.31
C TRP A 111 23.12 -9.38 -2.44
N PRO A 112 23.14 -10.71 -2.34
CA PRO A 112 22.52 -11.59 -1.33
C PRO A 112 23.49 -12.09 -0.23
N GLN A 113 24.56 -11.38 0.10
CA GLN A 113 25.59 -11.83 1.07
C GLN A 113 25.11 -11.69 2.53
N GLU A 114 24.10 -10.88 2.81
CA GLU A 114 23.50 -10.65 4.14
C GLU A 114 23.02 -11.94 4.80
N ARG A 115 22.70 -12.99 4.01
CA ARG A 115 22.23 -14.29 4.51
C ARG A 115 23.21 -14.95 5.48
N GLY A 116 24.51 -14.76 5.26
CA GLY A 116 25.54 -15.31 6.13
C GLY A 116 25.61 -14.63 7.51
N ARG A 117 24.98 -13.44 7.66
CA ARG A 117 24.92 -12.70 8.93
C ARG A 117 23.65 -12.98 9.72
N LEU A 118 22.56 -13.39 9.07
CA LEU A 118 21.28 -13.64 9.73
C LEU A 118 21.36 -14.80 10.72
N SER A 119 20.84 -14.57 11.92
CA SER A 119 20.78 -15.58 12.97
C SER A 119 19.66 -16.61 12.78
N TYR A 120 18.65 -16.30 11.93
CA TYR A 120 17.47 -17.12 11.75
C TYR A 120 17.23 -17.50 10.28
N LEU A 121 16.99 -18.79 10.03
CA LEU A 121 16.69 -19.30 8.68
C LEU A 121 15.41 -18.71 8.09
N HIS A 122 14.41 -18.42 8.93
CA HIS A 122 13.17 -17.84 8.44
C HIS A 122 13.35 -16.40 7.92
N ASP A 123 14.28 -15.61 8.46
CA ASP A 123 14.61 -14.28 7.92
C ASP A 123 15.33 -14.42 6.56
N ALA A 124 16.19 -15.44 6.42
CA ALA A 124 16.81 -15.76 5.13
C ALA A 124 15.77 -16.16 4.06
N ASP A 125 14.71 -16.88 4.45
CA ASP A 125 13.59 -17.23 3.55
C ASP A 125 12.80 -15.99 3.10
N VAL A 126 12.61 -15.02 3.99
CA VAL A 126 11.97 -13.72 3.63
C VAL A 126 12.84 -13.00 2.60
N ILE A 127 14.13 -12.85 2.86
CA ILE A 127 15.06 -12.20 1.92
C ILE A 127 15.13 -12.96 0.59
N ALA A 128 15.03 -14.29 0.59
CA ALA A 128 14.97 -15.06 -0.64
C ALA A 128 13.79 -14.72 -1.55
N SER A 129 12.70 -14.19 -0.97
CA SER A 129 11.53 -13.70 -1.73
C SER A 129 11.69 -12.26 -2.22
N LEU A 130 12.68 -11.52 -1.74
CA LEU A 130 12.96 -10.16 -2.18
C LEU A 130 13.29 -10.12 -3.68
N ARG A 131 12.74 -9.14 -4.34
CA ARG A 131 13.12 -8.72 -5.69
C ARG A 131 13.38 -7.22 -5.61
N PRO A 132 14.64 -6.81 -5.31
CA PRO A 132 14.99 -5.41 -5.07
C PRO A 132 14.87 -4.61 -6.35
N ARG A 133 13.72 -4.00 -6.56
CA ARG A 133 13.44 -3.15 -7.70
C ARG A 133 12.49 -2.03 -7.29
N LYS A 134 12.76 -0.84 -7.78
CA LYS A 134 11.85 0.30 -7.58
C LYS A 134 10.52 0.01 -8.25
N THR A 135 9.44 0.28 -7.53
CA THR A 135 8.09 0.15 -8.06
C THR A 135 7.40 1.51 -8.06
N VAL A 136 6.54 1.71 -9.04
CA VAL A 136 5.62 2.84 -9.12
C VAL A 136 4.23 2.32 -8.74
N PRO A 137 3.66 2.73 -7.60
CA PRO A 137 2.34 2.27 -7.18
C PRO A 137 1.22 3.02 -7.92
N LEU A 138 0.25 2.26 -8.43
CA LEU A 138 -1.09 2.73 -8.76
C LEU A 138 -2.04 2.22 -7.67
N ILE A 139 -2.61 3.13 -6.88
CA ILE A 139 -3.48 2.78 -5.76
C ILE A 139 -4.92 3.09 -6.13
N LEU A 140 -5.78 2.06 -6.08
CA LEU A 140 -7.21 2.16 -6.41
C LEU A 140 -8.03 2.12 -5.12
N VAL A 141 -8.59 3.25 -4.71
CA VAL A 141 -9.32 3.42 -3.44
C VAL A 141 -10.82 3.44 -3.70
N ARG A 142 -11.59 2.59 -3.04
CA ARG A 142 -13.04 2.77 -2.96
C ARG A 142 -13.35 3.87 -1.94
N HIS A 143 -14.21 4.85 -2.31
CA HIS A 143 -14.60 5.91 -1.38
C HIS A 143 -15.08 5.35 -0.02
N ALA A 144 -14.79 6.07 1.07
CA ALA A 144 -15.17 5.76 2.44
C ALA A 144 -16.69 5.89 2.67
N SER A 145 -17.15 5.61 3.89
CA SER A 145 -18.56 5.62 4.22
C SER A 145 -19.21 6.99 3.98
N ALA A 146 -20.40 7.00 3.39
CA ALA A 146 -21.17 8.20 3.09
C ALA A 146 -22.68 7.98 3.34
N GLY A 147 -23.00 7.18 4.37
CA GLY A 147 -24.37 6.83 4.69
C GLY A 147 -25.09 6.01 3.61
N GLN A 148 -26.39 5.95 3.71
CA GLN A 148 -27.22 5.21 2.74
C GLN A 148 -27.54 6.11 1.53
N LYS A 149 -27.54 5.50 0.32
CA LYS A 149 -27.96 6.17 -0.91
C LYS A 149 -29.42 6.58 -0.80
N GLY A 150 -29.71 7.87 -0.95
CA GLY A 150 -31.07 8.44 -0.84
C GLY A 150 -31.43 8.94 0.57
N SER A 151 -30.54 8.89 1.54
CA SER A 151 -30.76 9.47 2.88
C SER A 151 -30.55 11.00 2.92
N SER A 152 -29.87 11.56 1.92
CA SER A 152 -29.67 13.00 1.80
C SER A 152 -30.59 13.57 0.70
N PRO A 153 -31.31 14.67 0.95
CA PRO A 153 -32.06 15.35 -0.09
C PRO A 153 -31.07 16.00 -1.08
N GLY A 154 -31.37 15.91 -2.36
CA GLY A 154 -30.58 16.55 -3.42
C GLY A 154 -29.78 15.58 -4.30
N ASP A 155 -28.78 16.14 -5.00
CA ASP A 155 -27.95 15.40 -5.94
C ASP A 155 -26.99 14.43 -5.18
N ASP A 156 -27.00 13.15 -5.56
CA ASP A 156 -26.12 12.12 -4.97
C ASP A 156 -24.62 12.45 -5.15
N LEU A 157 -24.27 13.28 -6.14
CA LEU A 157 -22.90 13.77 -6.32
C LEU A 157 -22.41 14.62 -5.15
N LEU A 158 -23.33 15.35 -4.52
CA LEU A 158 -23.03 16.25 -3.39
C LEU A 158 -23.11 15.55 -2.03
N ARG A 159 -23.44 14.27 -1.98
CA ARG A 159 -23.54 13.51 -0.73
C ARG A 159 -22.15 13.38 -0.08
N PRO A 160 -21.96 13.93 1.15
CA PRO A 160 -20.68 13.92 1.84
C PRO A 160 -20.40 12.56 2.49
N LEU A 161 -19.17 12.39 2.99
CA LEU A 161 -18.86 11.33 3.95
C LEU A 161 -19.71 11.52 5.22
N ASP A 162 -20.07 10.41 5.86
CA ASP A 162 -20.56 10.40 7.23
C ASP A 162 -19.39 10.47 8.24
N ALA A 163 -19.68 10.42 9.53
CA ALA A 163 -18.67 10.53 10.58
C ALA A 163 -17.66 9.37 10.54
N GLU A 164 -18.12 8.15 10.25
CA GLU A 164 -17.27 6.98 10.06
C GLU A 164 -16.34 7.18 8.87
N GLY A 165 -16.89 7.54 7.70
CA GLY A 165 -16.08 7.77 6.51
C GLY A 165 -15.12 8.94 6.62
N ALA A 166 -15.43 9.95 7.44
CA ALA A 166 -14.48 11.03 7.71
C ALA A 166 -13.29 10.56 8.56
N ALA A 167 -13.52 9.68 9.55
CA ALA A 167 -12.45 9.04 10.31
C ALA A 167 -11.62 8.09 9.45
N ASP A 168 -12.28 7.28 8.62
CA ASP A 168 -11.63 6.39 7.64
C ASP A 168 -10.71 7.17 6.69
N ALA A 169 -11.13 8.35 6.22
CA ALA A 169 -10.34 9.18 5.31
C ALA A 169 -9.04 9.69 5.95
N VAL A 170 -9.03 9.93 7.26
CA VAL A 170 -7.82 10.31 8.01
C VAL A 170 -6.86 9.12 8.10
N LEU A 171 -7.36 7.95 8.52
CA LEU A 171 -6.54 6.72 8.57
C LEU A 171 -6.00 6.35 7.19
N LEU A 172 -6.83 6.47 6.14
CA LEU A 172 -6.39 6.23 4.76
C LEU A 172 -5.19 7.11 4.36
N ALA A 173 -5.12 8.36 4.81
CA ALA A 173 -3.99 9.22 4.48
C ALA A 173 -2.67 8.61 4.95
N ASP A 174 -2.64 8.05 6.15
CA ASP A 174 -1.45 7.39 6.69
C ASP A 174 -1.15 6.08 5.93
N LEU A 175 -2.17 5.27 5.66
CA LEU A 175 -1.99 3.99 4.95
C LEU A 175 -1.49 4.16 3.51
N LEU A 176 -2.03 5.11 2.77
CA LEU A 176 -1.59 5.41 1.41
C LEU A 176 -0.15 5.93 1.38
N SER A 177 0.23 6.70 2.41
CA SER A 177 1.58 7.23 2.58
C SER A 177 2.64 6.15 2.77
N CYS A 178 2.26 4.97 3.26
CA CYS A 178 3.18 3.83 3.39
C CYS A 178 3.77 3.41 2.04
N PHE A 179 3.01 3.54 0.94
CA PHE A 179 3.41 3.10 -0.40
C PHE A 179 3.80 4.25 -1.34
N ALA A 180 3.17 5.40 -1.17
CA ALA A 180 3.24 6.49 -2.15
C ALA A 180 3.20 7.86 -1.46
N PRO A 181 4.22 8.27 -0.71
CA PRO A 181 4.24 9.61 -0.13
C PRO A 181 4.26 10.67 -1.24
N GLY A 182 3.24 11.55 -1.25
CA GLY A 182 3.15 12.66 -2.20
C GLY A 182 2.75 12.28 -3.63
N ALA A 183 2.05 11.16 -3.84
CA ALA A 183 1.56 10.76 -5.15
C ALA A 183 0.49 11.73 -5.71
N ARG A 184 0.36 11.75 -7.03
CA ARG A 184 -0.75 12.40 -7.73
C ARG A 184 -2.09 11.83 -7.28
N VAL A 185 -3.10 12.68 -7.07
CA VAL A 185 -4.41 12.26 -6.57
C VAL A 185 -5.50 12.59 -7.59
N ILE A 186 -6.14 11.54 -8.09
CA ILE A 186 -7.25 11.62 -9.05
C ILE A 186 -8.52 11.05 -8.39
N SER A 187 -9.65 11.66 -8.61
CA SER A 187 -10.92 11.25 -8.00
C SER A 187 -12.11 11.41 -8.93
N SER A 188 -13.11 10.58 -8.75
CA SER A 188 -14.46 10.92 -9.20
C SER A 188 -14.87 12.28 -8.61
N ALA A 189 -15.59 13.08 -9.37
CA ALA A 189 -16.11 14.39 -8.93
C ALA A 189 -17.13 14.31 -7.77
N ALA A 190 -17.61 13.13 -7.40
CA ALA A 190 -18.52 12.96 -6.28
C ALA A 190 -17.85 13.39 -4.96
N LEU A 191 -18.55 14.21 -4.17
CA LEU A 191 -18.02 14.83 -2.96
C LEU A 191 -17.41 13.78 -1.99
N ARG A 192 -18.07 12.64 -1.80
CA ARG A 192 -17.56 11.52 -0.98
C ARG A 192 -16.21 10.98 -1.45
N CYS A 193 -15.98 10.91 -2.77
CA CYS A 193 -14.71 10.46 -3.31
C CYS A 193 -13.59 11.49 -3.07
N ILE A 194 -13.88 12.76 -3.34
CA ILE A 194 -12.95 13.87 -3.07
C ILE A 194 -12.59 13.91 -1.58
N GLN A 195 -13.60 13.85 -0.70
CA GLN A 195 -13.38 13.89 0.76
C GLN A 195 -12.58 12.69 1.27
N THR A 196 -12.70 11.51 0.65
CA THR A 196 -11.95 10.31 1.04
C THR A 196 -10.44 10.49 0.89
N VAL A 197 -9.98 11.14 -0.18
CA VAL A 197 -8.54 11.28 -0.48
C VAL A 197 -7.98 12.67 -0.21
N ARG A 198 -8.84 13.62 0.18
CA ARG A 198 -8.40 14.98 0.50
C ARG A 198 -7.43 15.08 1.67
N PRO A 199 -7.58 14.33 2.80
CA PRO A 199 -6.60 14.35 3.87
C PRO A 199 -5.21 13.93 3.39
N TYR A 200 -5.11 12.87 2.57
CA TYR A 200 -3.85 12.44 1.98
C TYR A 200 -3.26 13.54 1.06
N ALA A 201 -4.02 14.09 0.12
CA ALA A 201 -3.53 15.14 -0.75
C ALA A 201 -3.02 16.35 0.05
N ALA A 202 -3.76 16.78 1.08
CA ALA A 202 -3.41 17.91 1.93
C ALA A 202 -2.13 17.67 2.74
N ALA A 203 -1.86 16.46 3.20
CA ALA A 203 -0.65 16.12 3.95
C ALA A 203 0.64 16.35 3.16
N PHE A 204 0.56 16.34 1.83
CA PHE A 204 1.69 16.59 0.92
C PHE A 204 1.58 17.91 0.13
N GLY A 205 0.68 18.81 0.54
CA GLY A 205 0.48 20.10 -0.15
C GLY A 205 -0.10 19.98 -1.56
N GLY A 206 -0.65 18.81 -1.91
CA GLY A 206 -1.25 18.52 -3.20
C GLY A 206 -2.73 18.85 -3.28
N SER A 207 -3.30 18.67 -4.46
CA SER A 207 -4.73 18.85 -4.75
C SER A 207 -5.33 17.55 -5.29
N VAL A 208 -6.67 17.46 -5.23
CA VAL A 208 -7.42 16.35 -5.81
C VAL A 208 -7.93 16.76 -7.19
N GLU A 209 -7.49 16.04 -8.22
CA GLU A 209 -7.92 16.24 -9.60
C GLU A 209 -9.24 15.48 -9.86
N ALA A 210 -10.29 16.18 -10.27
CA ALA A 210 -11.55 15.53 -10.64
C ALA A 210 -11.47 14.96 -12.06
N GLU A 211 -11.83 13.67 -12.22
CA GLU A 211 -11.76 12.95 -13.49
C GLU A 211 -13.15 12.46 -13.93
N ALA A 212 -13.63 12.98 -15.06
CA ALA A 212 -14.93 12.65 -15.61
C ALA A 212 -15.10 11.17 -15.98
N ALA A 213 -14.01 10.51 -16.36
CA ALA A 213 -14.01 9.07 -16.65
C ALA A 213 -14.39 8.20 -15.44
N LEU A 214 -14.32 8.73 -14.22
CA LEU A 214 -14.69 8.03 -12.98
C LEU A 214 -16.13 8.33 -12.51
N ALA A 215 -16.89 9.14 -13.26
CA ALA A 215 -18.28 9.42 -12.92
C ALA A 215 -19.13 8.16 -12.94
N VAL A 216 -20.11 8.09 -12.06
CA VAL A 216 -21.16 7.05 -12.07
C VAL A 216 -22.51 7.73 -12.03
N PRO A 217 -23.55 7.18 -12.71
CA PRO A 217 -24.85 7.81 -12.74
C PRO A 217 -25.47 7.85 -11.36
N GLY A 218 -26.01 9.01 -10.98
CA GLY A 218 -26.90 9.17 -9.84
C GLY A 218 -28.24 8.43 -10.07
N ARG A 219 -29.06 8.26 -9.01
CA ARG A 219 -30.49 7.90 -9.18
C ARG A 219 -31.20 9.10 -9.81
N GLY A 220 -31.72 8.94 -11.02
CA GLY A 220 -32.40 10.02 -11.77
C GLY A 220 -31.53 10.68 -12.83
N GLY A 221 -30.30 10.27 -12.99
CA GLY A 221 -29.42 10.74 -14.06
C GLY A 221 -29.83 10.19 -15.43
N ASP A 222 -29.59 11.02 -16.39
CA ASP A 222 -29.91 10.97 -17.81
C ASP A 222 -29.87 9.55 -18.39
N ILE A 223 -30.86 9.22 -19.16
CA ILE A 223 -31.10 7.93 -19.83
C ILE A 223 -29.94 7.57 -20.81
N SER A 224 -29.05 8.51 -21.08
CA SER A 224 -27.92 8.39 -22.01
C SER A 224 -26.64 7.81 -21.42
N PHE A 225 -26.60 7.39 -20.13
CA PHE A 225 -25.37 6.84 -19.55
C PHE A 225 -25.10 5.45 -20.09
N ASP A 226 -24.25 5.36 -21.10
CA ASP A 226 -23.76 4.09 -21.65
C ASP A 226 -22.69 3.51 -20.75
N ARG A 227 -23.00 2.37 -20.09
CA ARG A 227 -22.06 1.65 -19.23
C ARG A 227 -20.85 1.12 -20.00
N THR A 228 -21.00 0.83 -21.28
CA THR A 228 -19.91 0.33 -22.13
C THR A 228 -18.94 1.47 -22.42
N ASP A 229 -19.41 2.63 -22.82
CA ASP A 229 -18.58 3.82 -23.02
C ASP A 229 -17.87 4.24 -21.72
N GLN A 230 -18.58 4.19 -20.60
CA GLN A 230 -18.00 4.47 -19.29
C GLN A 230 -16.85 3.50 -18.94
N ALA A 231 -17.05 2.21 -19.15
CA ALA A 231 -16.01 1.21 -18.90
C ALA A 231 -14.79 1.46 -19.81
N ASP A 232 -14.99 1.86 -21.05
CA ASP A 232 -13.91 2.17 -21.97
C ASP A 232 -13.15 3.44 -21.59
N ARG A 233 -13.84 4.47 -21.06
CA ARG A 233 -13.19 5.65 -20.50
C ARG A 233 -12.30 5.29 -19.31
N VAL A 234 -12.80 4.47 -18.38
CA VAL A 234 -12.01 3.98 -17.24
C VAL A 234 -10.79 3.19 -17.73
N ARG A 235 -10.95 2.28 -18.69
CA ARG A 235 -9.83 1.51 -19.26
C ARG A 235 -8.76 2.40 -19.87
N ARG A 236 -9.16 3.41 -20.64
CA ARG A 236 -8.23 4.40 -21.24
C ARG A 236 -7.49 5.19 -20.18
N LEU A 237 -8.20 5.67 -19.15
CA LEU A 237 -7.61 6.40 -18.02
C LEU A 237 -6.54 5.54 -17.33
N ILE A 238 -6.87 4.32 -16.91
CA ILE A 238 -5.92 3.43 -16.21
C ILE A 238 -4.68 3.17 -17.06
N ARG A 239 -4.84 2.90 -18.35
CA ARG A 239 -3.70 2.70 -19.27
C ARG A 239 -2.83 3.96 -19.37
N SER A 240 -3.41 5.14 -19.43
CA SER A 240 -2.65 6.39 -19.48
C SER A 240 -1.88 6.66 -18.19
N LEU A 241 -2.47 6.34 -17.02
CA LEU A 241 -1.78 6.47 -15.73
C LEU A 241 -0.60 5.51 -15.62
N LEU A 242 -0.77 4.27 -16.04
CA LEU A 242 0.32 3.29 -16.07
C LEU A 242 1.45 3.72 -17.04
N ALA A 243 1.10 4.28 -18.20
CA ALA A 243 2.07 4.78 -19.17
C ALA A 243 2.84 6.02 -18.67
N ALA A 244 2.23 6.85 -17.84
CA ALA A 244 2.88 8.00 -17.21
C ALA A 244 3.95 7.59 -16.19
N ALA A 245 3.88 6.35 -15.67
CA ALA A 245 4.84 5.80 -14.70
C ALA A 245 5.07 6.73 -13.50
N GLU A 246 4.00 7.33 -12.98
CA GLU A 246 4.00 8.25 -11.85
C GLU A 246 3.14 7.68 -10.71
N PRO A 247 3.62 7.70 -9.45
CA PRO A 247 2.84 7.25 -8.31
C PRO A 247 1.48 7.95 -8.28
N THR A 248 0.39 7.19 -8.28
CA THR A 248 -0.95 7.77 -8.42
C THR A 248 -1.95 7.07 -7.50
N VAL A 249 -2.74 7.88 -6.79
CA VAL A 249 -3.93 7.46 -6.01
C VAL A 249 -5.18 7.81 -6.80
N VAL A 250 -6.05 6.82 -7.05
CA VAL A 250 -7.32 6.99 -7.77
C VAL A 250 -8.48 6.62 -6.86
N CYS A 251 -9.29 7.61 -6.46
CA CYS A 251 -10.51 7.37 -5.69
C CYS A 251 -11.71 7.21 -6.60
N LEU A 252 -12.42 6.09 -6.47
CA LEU A 252 -13.48 5.71 -7.38
C LEU A 252 -14.63 4.97 -6.67
N HIS A 253 -15.63 4.59 -7.43
CA HIS A 253 -16.83 3.91 -6.95
C HIS A 253 -16.71 2.39 -7.11
N ARG A 254 -17.56 1.67 -6.36
CA ARG A 254 -17.68 0.21 -6.47
C ARG A 254 -17.86 -0.25 -7.91
N GLU A 255 -18.61 0.51 -8.70
CA GLU A 255 -18.98 0.17 -10.08
C GLU A 255 -17.79 0.20 -11.04
N ASN A 256 -16.85 1.15 -10.83
CA ASN A 256 -15.68 1.35 -11.69
C ASN A 256 -14.48 0.52 -11.26
N LEU A 257 -14.43 0.12 -9.99
CA LEU A 257 -13.26 -0.57 -9.42
C LEU A 257 -12.87 -1.87 -10.15
N PRO A 258 -13.82 -2.81 -10.45
CA PRO A 258 -13.46 -4.03 -11.18
C PRO A 258 -12.90 -3.75 -12.58
N VAL A 259 -13.45 -2.73 -13.26
CA VAL A 259 -12.97 -2.32 -14.59
C VAL A 259 -11.58 -1.73 -14.52
N ALA A 260 -11.32 -0.88 -13.53
CA ALA A 260 -10.01 -0.26 -13.31
C ALA A 260 -8.94 -1.31 -12.98
N LEU A 261 -9.25 -2.22 -12.06
CA LEU A 261 -8.32 -3.30 -11.67
C LEU A 261 -8.03 -4.25 -12.83
N ALA A 262 -9.07 -4.68 -13.56
CA ALA A 262 -8.90 -5.55 -14.73
C ALA A 262 -8.09 -4.86 -15.84
N ALA A 263 -8.30 -3.56 -16.05
CA ALA A 263 -7.52 -2.78 -17.01
C ALA A 263 -6.04 -2.69 -16.63
N ALA A 264 -5.74 -2.49 -15.33
CA ALA A 264 -4.37 -2.46 -14.83
C ALA A 264 -3.69 -3.83 -15.01
N CYS A 265 -4.34 -4.92 -14.55
CA CYS A 265 -3.80 -6.27 -14.68
C CYS A 265 -3.56 -6.64 -16.15
N SER A 266 -4.52 -6.36 -17.04
CA SER A 266 -4.39 -6.64 -18.47
C SER A 266 -3.25 -5.85 -19.12
N ALA A 267 -3.09 -4.58 -18.78
CA ALA A 267 -2.02 -3.73 -19.32
C ALA A 267 -0.62 -4.18 -18.87
N LEU A 268 -0.53 -4.80 -17.68
CA LEU A 268 0.72 -5.27 -17.08
C LEU A 268 0.99 -6.77 -17.32
N GLY A 269 0.24 -7.40 -18.23
CA GLY A 269 0.44 -8.82 -18.58
C GLY A 269 0.10 -9.81 -17.48
N ALA A 270 -0.64 -9.39 -16.45
CA ALA A 270 -1.02 -10.26 -15.37
C ALA A 270 -2.16 -11.22 -15.76
N PRO A 271 -2.20 -12.45 -15.22
CA PRO A 271 -3.29 -13.37 -15.50
C PRO A 271 -4.62 -12.81 -14.98
N PRO A 272 -5.76 -13.09 -15.66
CA PRO A 272 -7.09 -12.60 -15.26
C PRO A 272 -7.49 -12.95 -13.82
N ALA A 273 -6.99 -14.06 -13.29
CA ALA A 273 -7.22 -14.48 -11.91
C ALA A 273 -6.53 -13.60 -10.85
N ALA A 274 -5.55 -12.78 -11.23
CA ALA A 274 -4.91 -11.83 -10.31
C ALA A 274 -5.89 -10.74 -9.87
N ALA A 275 -6.84 -10.38 -10.72
CA ALA A 275 -7.96 -9.53 -10.39
C ALA A 275 -9.15 -10.42 -10.03
N ASP A 276 -9.34 -10.78 -8.76
CA ASP A 276 -10.58 -11.43 -8.35
C ASP A 276 -11.75 -10.43 -8.41
N PRO A 277 -12.55 -10.41 -9.51
CA PRO A 277 -13.64 -9.46 -9.66
C PRO A 277 -14.85 -9.79 -8.77
N GLY A 278 -14.82 -10.94 -8.09
CA GLY A 278 -15.92 -11.43 -7.26
C GLY A 278 -15.94 -10.81 -5.85
N ALA A 279 -14.81 -10.40 -5.33
CA ALA A 279 -14.74 -9.80 -3.99
C ALA A 279 -15.07 -8.30 -4.04
N SER A 280 -16.25 -7.93 -3.54
CA SER A 280 -16.61 -6.51 -3.34
C SER A 280 -15.63 -5.88 -2.35
N LEU A 281 -14.83 -4.92 -2.80
CA LEU A 281 -13.97 -4.14 -1.92
C LEU A 281 -14.84 -3.34 -0.93
N PRO A 282 -14.65 -3.42 0.40
CA PRO A 282 -15.32 -2.57 1.37
C PRO A 282 -15.13 -1.07 1.12
N LYS A 283 -15.97 -0.22 1.69
CA LYS A 283 -15.77 1.23 1.66
C LYS A 283 -14.48 1.56 2.42
N GLY A 284 -13.70 2.49 1.91
CA GLY A 284 -12.39 2.83 2.47
C GLY A 284 -11.26 1.88 2.13
N ALA A 285 -11.55 0.66 1.68
CA ALA A 285 -10.53 -0.30 1.29
C ALA A 285 -9.89 0.06 -0.07
N PHE A 286 -8.69 -0.49 -0.33
CA PHE A 286 -7.93 -0.15 -1.51
C PHE A 286 -7.09 -1.32 -2.04
N TYR A 287 -6.75 -1.24 -3.32
CA TYR A 287 -5.73 -2.06 -3.95
C TYR A 287 -4.45 -1.26 -4.19
N VAL A 288 -3.31 -1.92 -4.02
CA VAL A 288 -2.00 -1.40 -4.45
C VAL A 288 -1.51 -2.25 -5.61
N VAL A 289 -1.38 -1.64 -6.78
CA VAL A 289 -0.80 -2.24 -7.98
C VAL A 289 0.63 -1.75 -8.07
N HIS A 290 1.59 -2.59 -7.75
CA HIS A 290 3.01 -2.28 -7.85
C HIS A 290 3.50 -2.52 -9.28
N VAL A 291 3.97 -1.49 -9.95
CA VAL A 291 4.47 -1.55 -11.32
C VAL A 291 5.98 -1.39 -11.33
N SER A 292 6.69 -2.26 -12.04
CA SER A 292 8.13 -2.12 -12.26
C SER A 292 8.46 -2.45 -13.71
N ALA A 293 9.13 -1.54 -14.41
CA ALA A 293 9.50 -1.70 -15.82
C ALA A 293 8.33 -2.11 -16.74
N GLY A 294 7.11 -1.61 -16.46
CA GLY A 294 5.91 -1.92 -17.24
C GLY A 294 5.27 -3.28 -16.94
N GLU A 295 5.74 -4.00 -15.94
CA GLU A 295 5.21 -5.30 -15.50
C GLU A 295 4.56 -5.21 -14.11
N LEU A 296 3.66 -6.13 -13.80
CA LEU A 296 3.09 -6.29 -12.47
C LEU A 296 4.13 -6.88 -11.52
N ALA A 297 4.58 -6.08 -10.55
CA ALA A 297 5.50 -6.51 -9.51
C ALA A 297 4.80 -7.07 -8.26
N GLY A 298 3.57 -6.64 -8.01
CA GLY A 298 2.73 -7.12 -6.91
C GLY A 298 1.33 -6.50 -6.98
N LEU A 299 0.37 -7.21 -6.44
CA LEU A 299 -1.01 -6.75 -6.30
C LEU A 299 -1.49 -7.11 -4.90
N GLU A 300 -1.93 -6.12 -4.16
CA GLU A 300 -2.32 -6.27 -2.77
C GLU A 300 -3.65 -5.59 -2.51
N ARG A 301 -4.40 -6.14 -1.56
CA ARG A 301 -5.68 -5.60 -1.07
C ARG A 301 -5.57 -5.30 0.41
N TYR A 302 -6.06 -4.13 0.80
CA TYR A 302 -6.11 -3.68 2.19
C TYR A 302 -7.49 -3.17 2.57
N GLU A 303 -7.85 -3.42 3.82
CA GLU A 303 -9.05 -2.93 4.48
C GLU A 303 -8.62 -2.10 5.71
N LEU A 304 -9.50 -1.21 6.19
CA LEU A 304 -9.24 -0.37 7.36
C LEU A 304 -9.43 -1.13 8.67
#